data_08e56db406b6993f32f2407d6b86c21f
#
_entry.id   08e56db406b6993f32f2407d6b86c21f
#
_cell.length_a   1.000
_cell.length_b   1.000
_cell.length_c   1.000
_cell.angle_alpha   90.00
_cell.angle_beta   90.00
_cell.angle_gamma   90.00
#
_symmetry.space_group_name_H-M   'P 1'
#
loop_
_entity.id
_entity.type
_entity.pdbx_description
1 polymer ?
#
loop_
_entity_poly.entity_id
_entity_poly.type
_entity_poly.pdbx_seq_one_letter_code
_entity_poly.pdbx_strand_id
1 'polypeptide(L)'
;MVKMTAAIQKQFEEERERLLKKINVGKEFLYLTREECIKAGPSVDEILAIVKETLVAHGKQEYEMPAKIGVHPFEEVFYHAMPAYVPGRLATGCKWIGCYPQNPKKYDMPQTTSLITMNETMCGVPVAVMDGTWITAMRTPAVTVLAAEKLHPDAETFGMFGCGVQGVEHVRFVVKTLKKLKKIYVYDVESSVAKDLIRSLKDETPVEIVEGESFEQVTKSCEVLSSATIIVLKPLACVKDEWVSKGQTILPADLNTFWDPQTQLRADKYIVDSTEEHELFAGVGYFPDGLPKIHGQTGEVLAGLVTGRESADELIVCSNIGMSVLDVAVGQTVMHNALEMGLGVRLPL
;
A
#
# COMPACT_ATOMS: atom_id res chain seq x y z
N MET A 1 -1.21 -7.28 22.29
CA MET A 1 -1.38 -5.87 22.75
C MET A 1 -0.03 -5.26 23.02
N VAL A 2 0.31 -4.19 22.34
CA VAL A 2 1.50 -3.39 22.64
C VAL A 2 1.30 -2.71 23.99
N LYS A 3 2.25 -2.93 24.90
CA LYS A 3 2.14 -2.33 26.24
C LYS A 3 2.43 -0.83 26.17
N MET A 4 1.51 -0.02 26.64
CA MET A 4 1.72 1.40 26.87
C MET A 4 2.83 1.58 27.93
N THR A 5 4.01 2.03 27.52
CA THR A 5 5.08 2.38 28.44
C THR A 5 4.89 3.81 28.95
N ALA A 6 5.49 4.16 30.09
CA ALA A 6 5.42 5.54 30.61
C ALA A 6 5.97 6.58 29.61
N ALA A 7 6.97 6.20 28.80
CA ALA A 7 7.52 7.05 27.77
C ALA A 7 6.52 7.29 26.62
N ILE A 8 5.86 6.24 26.14
CA ILE A 8 4.81 6.34 25.11
C ILE A 8 3.61 7.14 25.64
N GLN A 9 3.20 6.87 26.89
CA GLN A 9 2.10 7.63 27.51
C GLN A 9 2.40 9.13 27.54
N LYS A 10 3.59 9.52 27.97
CA LYS A 10 4.00 10.93 27.98
C LYS A 10 3.94 11.58 26.59
N GLN A 11 4.37 10.85 25.55
CA GLN A 11 4.28 11.35 24.17
C GLN A 11 2.83 11.58 23.74
N PHE A 12 1.89 10.68 24.10
CA PHE A 12 0.46 10.88 23.83
C PHE A 12 -0.14 12.05 24.63
N GLU A 13 0.31 12.28 25.86
CA GLU A 13 -0.10 13.43 26.67
C GLU A 13 0.36 14.75 25.99
N GLU A 14 1.60 14.82 25.52
CA GLU A 14 2.13 15.96 24.74
C GLU A 14 1.38 16.16 23.43
N GLU A 15 1.06 15.08 22.73
CA GLU A 15 0.25 15.10 21.53
C GLU A 15 -1.16 15.63 21.79
N ARG A 16 -1.81 15.17 22.85
CA ARG A 16 -3.11 15.68 23.27
C ARG A 16 -3.08 17.19 23.56
N GLU A 17 -2.06 17.69 24.25
CA GLU A 17 -1.89 19.13 24.51
C GLU A 17 -1.74 19.92 23.20
N ARG A 18 -1.06 19.35 22.20
CA ARG A 18 -0.94 19.94 20.87
C ARG A 18 -2.30 20.00 20.16
N LEU A 19 -3.08 18.92 20.19
CA LEU A 19 -4.42 18.87 19.59
C LEU A 19 -5.38 19.86 20.26
N LEU A 20 -5.37 19.97 21.60
CA LEU A 20 -6.23 20.89 22.35
C LEU A 20 -5.99 22.37 22.00
N LYS A 21 -4.81 22.73 21.48
CA LYS A 21 -4.53 24.10 20.97
C LYS A 21 -5.13 24.36 19.60
N LYS A 22 -5.50 23.31 18.86
CA LYS A 22 -5.92 23.40 17.46
C LYS A 22 -7.40 23.06 17.25
N ILE A 23 -7.97 22.21 18.09
CA ILE A 23 -9.34 21.72 17.98
C ILE A 23 -9.97 21.49 19.38
N ASN A 24 -11.28 21.69 19.51
CA ASN A 24 -12.03 21.41 20.74
C ASN A 24 -12.29 19.92 20.89
N VAL A 25 -11.28 19.15 21.32
CA VAL A 25 -11.34 17.70 21.52
C VAL A 25 -12.58 17.31 22.34
N GLY A 26 -13.40 16.39 21.78
CA GLY A 26 -14.64 15.93 22.38
C GLY A 26 -15.87 16.80 22.15
N LYS A 27 -15.76 17.89 21.37
CA LYS A 27 -16.89 18.74 20.95
C LYS A 27 -16.97 18.91 19.44
N GLU A 28 -15.86 18.79 18.75
CA GLU A 28 -15.78 18.91 17.31
C GLU A 28 -14.71 17.96 16.76
N PHE A 29 -14.79 17.65 15.48
CA PHE A 29 -13.76 16.95 14.73
C PHE A 29 -13.49 17.64 13.40
N LEU A 30 -12.29 17.47 12.85
CA LEU A 30 -11.87 18.00 11.57
C LEU A 30 -12.35 17.09 10.44
N TYR A 31 -13.07 17.63 9.46
CA TYR A 31 -13.37 16.95 8.21
C TYR A 31 -12.44 17.47 7.10
N LEU A 32 -11.78 16.55 6.38
CA LEU A 32 -10.91 16.87 5.25
C LEU A 32 -11.41 16.20 3.97
N THR A 33 -11.64 17.00 2.96
CA THR A 33 -11.90 16.56 1.59
C THR A 33 -10.65 15.94 0.97
N ARG A 34 -10.81 15.25 -0.16
CA ARG A 34 -9.69 14.70 -0.93
C ARG A 34 -8.67 15.78 -1.33
N GLU A 35 -9.15 16.93 -1.80
CA GLU A 35 -8.29 18.05 -2.19
C GLU A 35 -7.47 18.59 -1.03
N GLU A 36 -8.08 18.68 0.15
CA GLU A 36 -7.38 19.11 1.36
C GLU A 36 -6.39 18.06 1.85
N CYS A 37 -6.71 16.76 1.74
CA CYS A 37 -5.77 15.68 2.02
C CYS A 37 -4.55 15.72 1.08
N ILE A 38 -4.75 15.99 -0.21
CA ILE A 38 -3.67 16.18 -1.17
C ILE A 38 -2.81 17.39 -0.79
N LYS A 39 -3.44 18.52 -0.46
CA LYS A 39 -2.76 19.77 -0.11
C LYS A 39 -1.97 19.66 1.19
N ALA A 40 -2.50 18.98 2.20
CA ALA A 40 -1.85 18.71 3.48
C ALA A 40 -0.94 17.46 3.42
N GLY A 41 -0.96 16.73 2.33
CA GLY A 41 -0.25 15.47 2.17
C GLY A 41 1.26 15.62 2.25
N PRO A 42 1.95 14.67 2.88
CA PRO A 42 3.40 14.61 2.83
C PRO A 42 3.89 14.33 1.40
N SER A 43 5.10 14.78 1.09
CA SER A 43 5.79 14.47 -0.16
C SER A 43 6.05 12.97 -0.33
N VAL A 44 6.38 12.53 -1.55
CA VAL A 44 6.75 11.13 -1.84
C VAL A 44 7.87 10.64 -0.91
N ASP A 45 8.90 11.45 -0.71
CA ASP A 45 10.05 11.08 0.14
C ASP A 45 9.62 10.95 1.62
N GLU A 46 8.75 11.83 2.11
CA GLU A 46 8.20 11.74 3.46
C GLU A 46 7.27 10.53 3.61
N ILE A 47 6.44 10.22 2.61
CA ILE A 47 5.60 9.00 2.61
C ILE A 47 6.47 7.75 2.67
N LEU A 48 7.54 7.67 1.88
CA LEU A 48 8.50 6.57 1.94
C LEU A 48 9.09 6.42 3.33
N ALA A 49 9.48 7.51 3.98
CA ALA A 49 10.01 7.48 5.35
C ALA A 49 8.96 7.00 6.35
N ILE A 50 7.74 7.56 6.32
CA ILE A 50 6.63 7.16 7.21
C ILE A 50 6.31 5.68 7.05
N VAL A 51 6.17 5.22 5.81
CA VAL A 51 5.84 3.82 5.50
C VAL A 51 6.98 2.88 5.93
N LYS A 52 8.24 3.24 5.68
CA LYS A 52 9.41 2.45 6.10
C LYS A 52 9.48 2.29 7.62
N GLU A 53 9.34 3.39 8.36
CA GLU A 53 9.32 3.37 9.84
C GLU A 53 8.17 2.50 10.36
N THR A 54 6.98 2.63 9.77
CA THR A 54 5.79 1.87 10.17
C THR A 54 5.94 0.38 9.85
N LEU A 55 6.52 0.02 8.70
CA LEU A 55 6.80 -1.36 8.34
C LEU A 55 7.85 -1.98 9.28
N VAL A 56 8.90 -1.23 9.64
CA VAL A 56 9.90 -1.70 10.61
C VAL A 56 9.26 -1.92 11.98
N ALA A 57 8.39 -1.02 12.43
CA ALA A 57 7.64 -1.19 13.67
C ALA A 57 6.69 -2.41 13.58
N HIS A 58 6.07 -2.64 12.43
CA HIS A 58 5.28 -3.84 12.16
C HIS A 58 6.12 -5.11 12.30
N GLY A 59 7.28 -5.18 11.64
CA GLY A 59 8.19 -6.31 11.75
C GLY A 59 8.68 -6.58 13.18
N LYS A 60 8.79 -5.53 14.01
CA LYS A 60 9.14 -5.63 15.44
C LYS A 60 7.97 -5.88 16.38
N GLN A 61 6.76 -6.01 15.86
CA GLN A 61 5.53 -6.18 16.65
C GLN A 61 5.22 -4.98 17.58
N GLU A 62 5.58 -3.76 17.14
CA GLU A 62 5.38 -2.52 17.88
C GLU A 62 4.11 -1.78 17.40
N TYR A 63 3.03 -2.52 17.18
CA TYR A 63 1.74 -2.03 16.68
C TYR A 63 0.59 -2.90 17.18
N GLU A 64 -0.64 -2.45 16.94
CA GLU A 64 -1.83 -3.29 17.06
C GLU A 64 -2.69 -3.10 15.80
N MET A 65 -2.93 -4.19 15.09
CA MET A 65 -3.71 -4.22 13.85
C MET A 65 -4.28 -5.63 13.70
N PRO A 66 -5.56 -5.84 14.00
CA PRO A 66 -6.22 -7.10 13.63
C PRO A 66 -6.36 -7.21 12.12
N ALA A 67 -6.46 -8.42 11.61
CA ALA A 67 -6.83 -8.64 10.22
C ALA A 67 -8.13 -7.92 9.90
N LYS A 68 -8.26 -7.37 8.69
CA LYS A 68 -9.43 -6.59 8.28
C LYS A 68 -10.70 -7.43 8.34
N ILE A 69 -11.79 -6.82 8.82
CA ILE A 69 -13.12 -7.43 8.82
C ILE A 69 -13.99 -6.75 7.76
N GLY A 70 -14.89 -7.51 7.14
CA GLY A 70 -15.65 -6.97 6.03
C GLY A 70 -17.03 -7.56 5.85
N VAL A 71 -17.77 -6.89 4.97
CA VAL A 71 -19.07 -7.34 4.46
C VAL A 71 -19.05 -7.32 2.93
N HIS A 72 -19.76 -8.26 2.32
CA HIS A 72 -19.73 -8.53 0.88
C HIS A 72 -21.17 -8.46 0.33
N PRO A 73 -21.68 -7.26 -0.01
CA PRO A 73 -23.06 -7.13 -0.49
C PRO A 73 -23.33 -7.83 -1.82
N PHE A 74 -22.33 -7.93 -2.67
CA PHE A 74 -22.38 -8.57 -3.99
C PHE A 74 -21.10 -9.36 -4.22
N GLU A 75 -21.10 -10.23 -5.24
CA GLU A 75 -19.90 -10.91 -5.70
C GLU A 75 -18.81 -9.91 -6.12
N GLU A 76 -17.58 -10.15 -5.77
CA GLU A 76 -16.40 -9.30 -6.02
C GLU A 76 -16.47 -7.87 -5.45
N VAL A 77 -17.44 -7.59 -4.59
CA VAL A 77 -17.63 -6.31 -3.93
C VAL A 77 -17.44 -6.46 -2.44
N PHE A 78 -16.73 -5.54 -1.82
CA PHE A 78 -16.53 -5.55 -0.38
C PHE A 78 -16.51 -4.17 0.25
N TYR A 79 -16.83 -4.14 1.52
CA TYR A 79 -16.45 -3.09 2.46
C TYR A 79 -15.56 -3.69 3.54
N HIS A 80 -14.45 -3.04 3.87
CA HIS A 80 -13.58 -3.46 4.96
C HIS A 80 -13.45 -2.36 6.02
N ALA A 81 -13.51 -2.76 7.29
CA ALA A 81 -13.07 -1.97 8.43
C ALA A 81 -11.65 -2.37 8.79
N MET A 82 -10.78 -1.40 8.88
CA MET A 82 -9.34 -1.57 9.00
C MET A 82 -8.81 -0.69 10.16
N PRO A 83 -9.00 -1.10 11.42
CA PRO A 83 -8.48 -0.36 12.58
C PRO A 83 -6.98 -0.58 12.74
N ALA A 84 -6.30 0.42 13.32
CA ALA A 84 -4.90 0.31 13.71
C ALA A 84 -4.52 1.26 14.85
N TYR A 85 -3.54 0.82 15.64
CA TYR A 85 -2.83 1.59 16.64
C TYR A 85 -1.32 1.50 16.38
N VAL A 86 -0.68 2.65 16.18
CA VAL A 86 0.74 2.79 15.83
C VAL A 86 1.39 3.73 16.83
N PRO A 87 1.82 3.23 18.00
CA PRO A 87 2.33 4.08 19.09
C PRO A 87 3.54 4.93 18.68
N GLY A 88 4.46 4.39 17.90
CA GLY A 88 5.62 5.13 17.38
C GLY A 88 5.27 6.32 16.48
N ARG A 89 4.04 6.36 15.96
CA ARG A 89 3.50 7.47 15.15
C ARG A 89 2.43 8.28 15.89
N LEU A 90 2.18 7.96 17.16
CA LEU A 90 1.11 8.56 18.00
C LEU A 90 -0.26 8.51 17.30
N ALA A 91 -0.53 7.43 16.58
CA ALA A 91 -1.65 7.33 15.67
C ALA A 91 -2.59 6.18 16.06
N THR A 92 -3.87 6.50 16.17
CA THR A 92 -4.96 5.54 16.37
C THR A 92 -6.11 5.92 15.43
N GLY A 93 -6.64 4.95 14.71
CA GLY A 93 -7.71 5.24 13.76
C GLY A 93 -8.24 4.00 13.06
N CYS A 94 -9.15 4.25 12.13
CA CYS A 94 -9.77 3.19 11.33
C CYS A 94 -10.05 3.70 9.93
N LYS A 95 -9.65 2.93 8.92
CA LYS A 95 -10.12 3.13 7.55
C LYS A 95 -11.34 2.27 7.29
N TRP A 96 -12.40 2.90 6.75
CA TRP A 96 -13.54 2.24 6.13
C TRP A 96 -13.42 2.37 4.62
N ILE A 97 -13.28 1.26 3.91
CA ILE A 97 -13.03 1.23 2.46
C ILE A 97 -14.06 0.37 1.76
N GLY A 98 -14.58 0.84 0.63
CA GLY A 98 -15.40 0.07 -0.31
C GLY A 98 -14.68 -0.12 -1.63
N CYS A 99 -14.78 -1.33 -2.21
CA CYS A 99 -14.27 -1.66 -3.52
C CYS A 99 -15.39 -2.19 -4.42
N TYR A 100 -15.61 -1.50 -5.52
CA TYR A 100 -16.65 -1.78 -6.50
C TYR A 100 -16.04 -1.75 -7.90
N PRO A 101 -15.57 -2.89 -8.44
CA PRO A 101 -14.84 -2.94 -9.72
C PRO A 101 -15.61 -2.37 -10.92
N GLN A 102 -16.95 -2.38 -10.86
CA GLN A 102 -17.80 -1.87 -11.94
C GLN A 102 -18.05 -0.35 -11.91
N ASN A 103 -17.67 0.34 -10.81
CA ASN A 103 -17.93 1.77 -10.64
C ASN A 103 -17.42 2.64 -11.81
N PRO A 104 -16.17 2.46 -12.32
CA PRO A 104 -15.68 3.30 -13.41
C PRO A 104 -16.53 3.20 -14.68
N LYS A 105 -16.96 1.99 -15.04
CA LYS A 105 -17.75 1.77 -16.25
C LYS A 105 -19.23 2.13 -16.10
N LYS A 106 -19.80 1.90 -14.89
CA LYS A 106 -21.26 2.00 -14.67
C LYS A 106 -21.71 3.35 -14.14
N TYR A 107 -20.88 4.00 -13.35
CA TYR A 107 -21.24 5.21 -12.61
C TYR A 107 -20.26 6.37 -12.77
N ASP A 108 -19.19 6.20 -13.52
CA ASP A 108 -18.09 7.19 -13.65
C ASP A 108 -17.53 7.59 -12.26
N MET A 109 -17.36 6.60 -11.40
CA MET A 109 -16.85 6.76 -10.04
C MET A 109 -15.59 5.91 -9.84
N PRO A 110 -14.70 6.27 -8.88
CA PRO A 110 -13.56 5.44 -8.55
C PRO A 110 -13.98 4.02 -8.15
N GLN A 111 -13.19 3.03 -8.58
CA GLN A 111 -13.39 1.63 -8.16
C GLN A 111 -13.33 1.49 -6.65
N THR A 112 -12.44 2.23 -5.99
CA THR A 112 -12.20 2.16 -4.55
C THR A 112 -12.34 3.54 -3.94
N THR A 113 -13.12 3.63 -2.87
CA THR A 113 -13.29 4.85 -2.08
C THR A 113 -13.19 4.54 -0.60
N SER A 114 -12.68 5.47 0.20
CA SER A 114 -12.55 5.25 1.64
C SER A 114 -12.58 6.54 2.44
N LEU A 115 -12.93 6.39 3.72
CA LEU A 115 -12.72 7.40 4.75
C LEU A 115 -11.80 6.84 5.83
N ILE A 116 -11.01 7.72 6.44
CA ILE A 116 -10.20 7.40 7.62
C ILE A 116 -10.67 8.26 8.77
N THR A 117 -10.98 7.61 9.89
CA THR A 117 -11.25 8.29 11.17
C THR A 117 -9.99 8.22 12.02
N MET A 118 -9.55 9.38 12.55
CA MET A 118 -8.45 9.48 13.51
C MET A 118 -9.01 9.78 14.89
N ASN A 119 -8.44 9.12 15.91
CA ASN A 119 -8.88 9.27 17.29
C ASN A 119 -7.77 9.88 18.16
N GLU A 120 -8.14 10.70 19.11
CA GLU A 120 -7.28 11.09 20.22
C GLU A 120 -7.13 9.88 21.15
N THR A 121 -5.91 9.37 21.29
CA THR A 121 -5.68 8.06 21.90
C THR A 121 -5.93 8.03 23.41
N MET A 122 -5.71 9.14 24.12
CA MET A 122 -5.84 9.19 25.60
C MET A 122 -7.28 9.19 26.09
N CYS A 123 -8.24 9.65 25.28
CA CYS A 123 -9.66 9.66 25.66
C CYS A 123 -10.57 8.95 24.64
N GLY A 124 -10.02 8.48 23.51
CA GLY A 124 -10.75 7.68 22.52
C GLY A 124 -11.69 8.44 21.60
N VAL A 125 -11.80 9.77 21.72
CA VAL A 125 -12.74 10.54 20.89
C VAL A 125 -12.20 10.73 19.47
N PRO A 126 -13.08 10.76 18.43
CA PRO A 126 -12.64 11.10 17.09
C PRO A 126 -12.21 12.57 17.01
N VAL A 127 -11.11 12.83 16.33
CA VAL A 127 -10.56 14.18 16.12
C VAL A 127 -10.48 14.57 14.66
N ALA A 128 -10.48 13.59 13.74
CA ALA A 128 -10.61 13.86 12.32
C ALA A 128 -11.32 12.74 11.57
N VAL A 129 -11.98 13.13 10.47
CA VAL A 129 -12.48 12.23 9.41
C VAL A 129 -11.99 12.80 8.09
N MET A 130 -11.35 11.97 7.27
CA MET A 130 -10.70 12.44 6.04
C MET A 130 -10.86 11.47 4.88
N ASP A 131 -10.66 11.97 3.65
CA ASP A 131 -10.54 11.10 2.48
C ASP A 131 -9.39 10.11 2.65
N GLY A 132 -9.70 8.83 2.56
CA GLY A 132 -8.72 7.76 2.60
C GLY A 132 -8.29 7.27 1.22
N THR A 133 -8.95 7.73 0.15
CA THR A 133 -8.71 7.27 -1.21
C THR A 133 -7.35 7.72 -1.71
N TRP A 134 -7.01 9.00 -1.50
CA TRP A 134 -5.70 9.53 -1.84
C TRP A 134 -4.60 8.88 -0.96
N ILE A 135 -4.82 8.77 0.34
CA ILE A 135 -3.86 8.12 1.25
C ILE A 135 -3.58 6.68 0.80
N THR A 136 -4.64 5.93 0.43
CA THR A 136 -4.50 4.57 -0.10
C THR A 136 -3.69 4.55 -1.41
N ALA A 137 -3.92 5.53 -2.31
CA ALA A 137 -3.17 5.63 -3.56
C ALA A 137 -1.67 5.84 -3.32
N MET A 138 -1.30 6.60 -2.30
CA MET A 138 0.09 6.96 -2.02
C MET A 138 0.84 5.93 -1.15
N ARG A 139 0.19 5.36 -0.11
CA ARG A 139 0.88 4.41 0.80
C ARG A 139 1.11 3.03 0.18
N THR A 140 0.29 2.62 -0.80
CA THR A 140 0.40 1.29 -1.41
C THR A 140 1.69 1.13 -2.23
N PRO A 141 2.00 2.02 -3.19
CA PRO A 141 3.25 1.94 -3.92
C PRO A 141 4.48 2.04 -3.01
N ALA A 142 4.41 2.82 -1.91
CA ALA A 142 5.51 2.95 -0.98
C ALA A 142 5.95 1.58 -0.39
N VAL A 143 5.00 0.71 -0.02
CA VAL A 143 5.32 -0.66 0.46
C VAL A 143 6.04 -1.44 -0.63
N THR A 144 5.47 -1.45 -1.83
CA THR A 144 5.99 -2.21 -2.98
C THR A 144 7.40 -1.78 -3.34
N VAL A 145 7.66 -0.48 -3.44
CA VAL A 145 8.98 0.00 -3.87
C VAL A 145 10.04 -0.09 -2.77
N LEU A 146 9.66 -0.01 -1.50
CA LEU A 146 10.57 -0.29 -0.37
C LEU A 146 10.95 -1.78 -0.32
N ALA A 147 10.01 -2.68 -0.63
CA ALA A 147 10.32 -4.09 -0.82
C ALA A 147 11.26 -4.30 -2.01
N ALA A 148 11.00 -3.63 -3.16
CA ALA A 148 11.87 -3.67 -4.33
C ALA A 148 13.29 -3.21 -3.99
N GLU A 149 13.45 -2.05 -3.34
CA GLU A 149 14.75 -1.50 -2.90
C GLU A 149 15.51 -2.48 -2.01
N LYS A 150 14.82 -3.16 -1.10
CA LYS A 150 15.44 -4.11 -0.17
C LYS A 150 15.79 -5.44 -0.82
N LEU A 151 14.93 -5.94 -1.72
CA LEU A 151 15.05 -7.27 -2.33
C LEU A 151 15.84 -7.26 -3.65
N HIS A 152 15.88 -6.13 -4.36
CA HIS A 152 16.57 -6.00 -5.65
C HIS A 152 17.12 -4.57 -5.85
N PRO A 153 18.06 -4.11 -5.00
CA PRO A 153 18.52 -2.71 -4.98
C PRO A 153 19.21 -2.26 -6.27
N ASP A 154 19.77 -3.20 -7.01
CA ASP A 154 20.57 -2.95 -8.20
C ASP A 154 19.80 -3.13 -9.51
N ALA A 155 18.47 -3.30 -9.45
CA ALA A 155 17.64 -3.49 -10.63
C ALA A 155 17.74 -2.30 -11.59
N GLU A 156 17.93 -2.62 -12.87
CA GLU A 156 18.02 -1.66 -13.97
C GLU A 156 16.69 -1.55 -14.75
N THR A 157 15.82 -2.56 -14.61
CA THR A 157 14.55 -2.63 -15.32
C THR A 157 13.37 -2.92 -14.38
N PHE A 158 12.26 -2.21 -14.59
CA PHE A 158 11.02 -2.38 -13.84
C PHE A 158 9.85 -2.57 -14.80
N GLY A 159 8.99 -3.55 -14.53
CA GLY A 159 7.75 -3.80 -15.28
C GLY A 159 6.53 -3.53 -14.41
N MET A 160 5.57 -2.75 -14.94
CA MET A 160 4.30 -2.45 -14.27
C MET A 160 3.12 -2.94 -15.09
N PHE A 161 2.30 -3.80 -14.49
CA PHE A 161 1.05 -4.28 -15.05
C PHE A 161 -0.14 -3.61 -14.37
N GLY A 162 -1.04 -3.02 -15.18
CA GLY A 162 -2.10 -2.15 -14.71
C GLY A 162 -1.62 -0.70 -14.56
N CYS A 163 -2.14 0.18 -15.42
CA CYS A 163 -1.69 1.57 -15.55
C CYS A 163 -2.70 2.58 -14.98
N GLY A 164 -3.64 2.13 -14.15
CA GLY A 164 -4.57 2.98 -13.43
C GLY A 164 -3.88 3.81 -12.32
N VAL A 165 -4.64 4.34 -11.38
CA VAL A 165 -4.14 5.19 -10.27
C VAL A 165 -2.96 4.52 -9.55
N GLN A 166 -3.06 3.23 -9.22
CA GLN A 166 -1.97 2.52 -8.56
C GLN A 166 -0.74 2.37 -9.46
N GLY A 167 -0.92 2.06 -10.75
CA GLY A 167 0.20 1.94 -11.69
C GLY A 167 0.99 3.23 -11.82
N VAL A 168 0.30 4.37 -11.95
CA VAL A 168 0.93 5.71 -12.02
C VAL A 168 1.76 5.95 -10.75
N GLU A 169 1.19 5.73 -9.57
CA GLU A 169 1.91 5.98 -8.32
C GLU A 169 3.06 4.97 -8.10
N HIS A 170 2.91 3.69 -8.48
CA HIS A 170 4.03 2.74 -8.42
C HIS A 170 5.21 3.20 -9.27
N VAL A 171 4.97 3.67 -10.49
CA VAL A 171 6.03 4.21 -11.36
C VAL A 171 6.63 5.49 -10.76
N ARG A 172 5.82 6.40 -10.23
CA ARG A 172 6.30 7.63 -9.56
C ARG A 172 7.20 7.32 -8.37
N PHE A 173 6.86 6.30 -7.57
CA PHE A 173 7.62 5.95 -6.38
C PHE A 173 8.87 5.12 -6.70
N VAL A 174 8.81 4.20 -7.68
CA VAL A 174 9.97 3.34 -8.00
C VAL A 174 11.18 4.12 -8.48
N VAL A 175 10.99 5.20 -9.22
CA VAL A 175 12.08 6.07 -9.68
C VAL A 175 12.78 6.82 -8.54
N LYS A 176 12.13 6.93 -7.38
CA LYS A 176 12.71 7.50 -6.16
C LYS A 176 13.55 6.51 -5.37
N THR A 177 13.28 5.22 -5.51
CA THR A 177 13.91 4.15 -4.69
C THR A 177 14.98 3.39 -5.45
N LEU A 178 14.71 2.86 -6.63
CA LEU A 178 15.66 2.08 -7.42
C LEU A 178 16.62 3.00 -8.18
N LYS A 179 17.79 3.28 -7.58
CA LYS A 179 18.75 4.29 -8.09
C LYS A 179 19.48 3.89 -9.39
N LYS A 180 19.49 2.59 -9.73
CA LYS A 180 20.14 2.09 -10.97
C LYS A 180 19.12 1.90 -12.11
N LEU A 181 17.86 2.24 -11.88
CA LEU A 181 16.78 2.06 -12.85
C LEU A 181 17.05 2.87 -14.13
N LYS A 182 17.05 2.19 -15.25
CA LYS A 182 17.30 2.76 -16.58
C LYS A 182 16.04 2.79 -17.43
N LYS A 183 15.16 1.77 -17.26
CA LYS A 183 14.00 1.59 -18.11
C LYS A 183 12.82 1.00 -17.34
N ILE A 184 11.64 1.53 -17.63
CA ILE A 184 10.36 1.06 -17.10
C ILE A 184 9.49 0.63 -18.27
N TYR A 185 8.98 -0.60 -18.20
CA TYR A 185 7.95 -1.10 -19.10
C TYR A 185 6.60 -1.04 -18.39
N VAL A 186 5.61 -0.43 -19.03
CA VAL A 186 4.24 -0.37 -18.50
C VAL A 186 3.31 -1.07 -19.49
N TYR A 187 2.37 -1.85 -18.98
CA TYR A 187 1.40 -2.54 -19.82
C TYR A 187 0.01 -2.54 -19.19
N ASP A 188 -0.97 -2.19 -19.99
CA ASP A 188 -2.38 -2.30 -19.66
C ASP A 188 -3.13 -2.94 -20.84
N VAL A 189 -4.22 -3.65 -20.56
CA VAL A 189 -5.08 -4.22 -21.61
C VAL A 189 -5.71 -3.12 -22.50
N GLU A 190 -5.85 -1.94 -21.93
CA GLU A 190 -6.29 -0.72 -22.62
C GLU A 190 -5.06 0.17 -22.88
N SER A 191 -4.48 0.08 -24.09
CA SER A 191 -3.27 0.84 -24.47
C SER A 191 -3.38 2.36 -24.22
N SER A 192 -4.58 2.94 -24.28
CA SER A 192 -4.82 4.35 -23.97
C SER A 192 -4.43 4.67 -22.52
N VAL A 193 -4.71 3.77 -21.56
CA VAL A 193 -4.39 3.95 -20.13
C VAL A 193 -2.88 3.89 -19.90
N ALA A 194 -2.17 2.98 -20.58
CA ALA A 194 -0.70 2.93 -20.54
C ALA A 194 -0.07 4.21 -21.11
N LYS A 195 -0.59 4.72 -22.23
CA LYS A 195 -0.13 5.98 -22.85
C LYS A 195 -0.40 7.19 -21.97
N ASP A 196 -1.53 7.22 -21.25
CA ASP A 196 -1.85 8.29 -20.31
C ASP A 196 -0.90 8.27 -19.10
N LEU A 197 -0.55 7.09 -18.56
CA LEU A 197 0.48 6.96 -17.55
C LEU A 197 1.82 7.54 -18.03
N ILE A 198 2.30 7.10 -19.20
CA ILE A 198 3.57 7.58 -19.78
C ILE A 198 3.55 9.10 -19.92
N ARG A 199 2.45 9.66 -20.43
CA ARG A 199 2.29 11.10 -20.63
C ARG A 199 2.30 11.85 -19.31
N SER A 200 1.63 11.34 -18.28
CA SER A 200 1.53 11.99 -16.97
C SER A 200 2.87 12.08 -16.23
N LEU A 201 3.78 11.12 -16.45
CA LEU A 201 5.05 11.03 -15.75
C LEU A 201 6.26 11.49 -16.58
N LYS A 202 6.05 11.88 -17.83
CA LYS A 202 7.11 12.21 -18.80
C LYS A 202 8.12 13.23 -18.26
N ASP A 203 7.66 14.24 -17.56
CA ASP A 203 8.49 15.32 -17.04
C ASP A 203 8.89 15.14 -15.57
N GLU A 204 8.42 14.05 -14.92
CA GLU A 204 8.70 13.76 -13.50
C GLU A 204 9.96 12.91 -13.29
N THR A 205 10.47 12.25 -14.35
CA THR A 205 11.63 11.36 -14.23
C THR A 205 12.47 11.36 -15.51
N PRO A 206 13.81 11.22 -15.40
CA PRO A 206 14.69 11.00 -16.53
C PRO A 206 14.71 9.53 -16.99
N VAL A 207 14.11 8.61 -16.24
CA VAL A 207 14.06 7.19 -16.59
C VAL A 207 13.13 6.99 -17.77
N GLU A 208 13.57 6.21 -18.76
CA GLU A 208 12.77 5.90 -19.94
C GLU A 208 11.54 5.05 -19.55
N ILE A 209 10.32 5.55 -19.85
CA ILE A 209 9.07 4.80 -19.64
C ILE A 209 8.51 4.45 -21.03
N VAL A 210 8.31 3.16 -21.29
CA VAL A 210 7.80 2.65 -22.55
C VAL A 210 6.60 1.75 -22.38
N GLU A 211 5.69 1.76 -23.34
CA GLU A 211 4.60 0.80 -23.42
C GLU A 211 5.16 -0.56 -23.83
N GLY A 212 4.83 -1.61 -23.07
CA GLY A 212 5.16 -2.99 -23.41
C GLY A 212 4.26 -3.53 -24.52
N GLU A 213 4.75 -4.51 -25.27
CA GLU A 213 4.03 -5.12 -26.39
C GLU A 213 3.05 -6.21 -25.93
N SER A 214 3.38 -6.90 -24.84
CA SER A 214 2.58 -7.99 -24.28
C SER A 214 3.00 -8.28 -22.84
N PHE A 215 2.17 -9.04 -22.11
CA PHE A 215 2.53 -9.57 -20.79
C PHE A 215 3.84 -10.36 -20.83
N GLU A 216 4.03 -11.21 -21.84
CA GLU A 216 5.23 -12.01 -22.02
C GLU A 216 6.48 -11.15 -22.20
N GLN A 217 6.42 -10.18 -23.12
CA GLN A 217 7.56 -9.31 -23.42
C GLN A 217 7.98 -8.52 -22.19
N VAL A 218 7.05 -7.90 -21.47
CA VAL A 218 7.36 -7.14 -20.24
C VAL A 218 7.93 -8.05 -19.17
N THR A 219 7.33 -9.24 -18.96
CA THR A 219 7.81 -10.21 -17.95
C THR A 219 9.25 -10.65 -18.23
N LYS A 220 9.57 -10.95 -19.49
CA LYS A 220 10.91 -11.39 -19.86
C LYS A 220 11.97 -10.27 -19.90
N SER A 221 11.54 -9.02 -19.97
CA SER A 221 12.44 -7.85 -20.08
C SER A 221 12.82 -7.21 -18.77
N CYS A 222 12.18 -7.57 -17.66
CA CYS A 222 12.33 -6.84 -16.41
C CYS A 222 12.88 -7.72 -15.27
N GLU A 223 13.73 -7.13 -14.45
CA GLU A 223 14.30 -7.76 -13.24
C GLU A 223 13.32 -7.66 -12.07
N VAL A 224 12.61 -6.54 -11.96
CA VAL A 224 11.59 -6.30 -10.96
C VAL A 224 10.25 -6.06 -11.66
N LEU A 225 9.21 -6.72 -11.20
CA LEU A 225 7.88 -6.69 -11.80
C LEU A 225 6.83 -6.40 -10.73
N SER A 226 5.87 -5.55 -11.03
CA SER A 226 4.73 -5.29 -10.14
C SER A 226 3.42 -5.36 -10.90
N SER A 227 2.37 -5.76 -10.22
CA SER A 227 1.00 -5.73 -10.74
C SER A 227 0.05 -5.05 -9.75
N ALA A 228 -0.80 -4.19 -10.29
CA ALA A 228 -1.86 -3.51 -9.53
C ALA A 228 -3.12 -3.45 -10.38
N THR A 229 -3.71 -4.61 -10.59
CA THR A 229 -4.89 -4.83 -11.41
C THR A 229 -6.15 -4.94 -10.56
N ILE A 230 -7.18 -5.59 -11.05
CA ILE A 230 -8.36 -5.91 -10.25
C ILE A 230 -8.05 -7.06 -9.28
N ILE A 231 -8.78 -7.14 -8.18
CA ILE A 231 -8.71 -8.26 -7.24
C ILE A 231 -9.96 -9.11 -7.43
N VAL A 232 -9.77 -10.37 -7.81
CA VAL A 232 -10.86 -11.35 -8.00
C VAL A 232 -10.53 -12.64 -7.26
N LEU A 233 -11.57 -13.36 -6.87
CA LEU A 233 -11.43 -14.59 -6.09
C LEU A 233 -10.70 -15.68 -6.88
N LYS A 234 -11.10 -15.87 -8.16
CA LYS A 234 -10.48 -16.85 -9.04
C LYS A 234 -9.33 -16.23 -9.83
N PRO A 235 -8.09 -16.75 -9.73
CA PRO A 235 -6.95 -16.21 -10.46
C PRO A 235 -7.20 -16.13 -11.97
N LEU A 236 -6.80 -15.01 -12.57
CA LEU A 236 -6.84 -14.83 -14.03
C LEU A 236 -5.57 -15.38 -14.70
N ALA A 237 -4.47 -15.48 -13.95
CA ALA A 237 -3.18 -16.01 -14.40
C ALA A 237 -2.74 -15.39 -15.76
N CYS A 238 -2.79 -14.06 -15.86
CA CYS A 238 -2.43 -13.33 -17.08
C CYS A 238 -0.95 -13.49 -17.45
N VAL A 239 -0.08 -13.59 -16.44
CA VAL A 239 1.34 -13.91 -16.61
C VAL A 239 1.54 -15.39 -16.31
N LYS A 240 2.02 -16.13 -17.34
CA LYS A 240 2.27 -17.56 -17.24
C LYS A 240 3.58 -17.85 -16.52
N ASP A 241 3.64 -18.94 -15.78
CA ASP A 241 4.83 -19.36 -15.05
C ASP A 241 6.07 -19.56 -15.96
N GLU A 242 5.89 -20.07 -17.15
CA GLU A 242 6.97 -20.29 -18.14
C GLU A 242 7.67 -19.00 -18.63
N TRP A 243 7.07 -17.84 -18.40
CA TRP A 243 7.68 -16.54 -18.76
C TRP A 243 8.53 -15.96 -17.64
N VAL A 244 8.37 -16.49 -16.43
CA VAL A 244 9.07 -16.01 -15.23
C VAL A 244 10.39 -16.73 -15.04
N SER A 245 11.45 -15.95 -14.91
CA SER A 245 12.83 -16.44 -14.80
C SER A 245 13.34 -16.40 -13.36
N LYS A 246 14.37 -17.19 -13.09
CA LYS A 246 15.18 -17.06 -11.88
C LYS A 246 15.75 -15.66 -11.78
N GLY A 247 16.01 -15.20 -10.56
CA GLY A 247 16.57 -13.89 -10.29
C GLY A 247 15.55 -12.75 -10.24
N GLN A 248 14.36 -12.93 -10.79
CA GLN A 248 13.33 -11.89 -10.77
C GLN A 248 12.75 -11.65 -9.37
N THR A 249 12.30 -10.42 -9.15
CA THR A 249 11.48 -10.03 -7.99
C THR A 249 10.11 -9.62 -8.46
N ILE A 250 9.08 -10.29 -7.95
CA ILE A 250 7.67 -10.07 -8.32
C ILE A 250 6.94 -9.47 -7.12
N LEU A 251 6.22 -8.38 -7.35
CA LEU A 251 5.59 -7.54 -6.32
C LEU A 251 4.09 -7.38 -6.62
N PRO A 252 3.26 -8.42 -6.38
CA PRO A 252 1.82 -8.31 -6.55
C PRO A 252 1.21 -7.34 -5.52
N ALA A 253 0.39 -6.38 -5.99
CA ALA A 253 -0.50 -5.59 -5.16
C ALA A 253 -1.99 -5.97 -5.39
N ASP A 254 -2.22 -7.08 -6.08
CA ASP A 254 -3.50 -7.63 -6.50
C ASP A 254 -3.67 -9.11 -6.08
N LEU A 255 -3.04 -9.49 -4.97
CA LEU A 255 -3.08 -10.82 -4.36
C LEU A 255 -2.59 -11.92 -5.34
N ASN A 256 -3.48 -12.91 -5.54
CA ASN A 256 -3.25 -14.06 -6.42
C ASN A 256 -3.89 -13.89 -7.80
N THR A 257 -4.40 -12.69 -8.14
CA THR A 257 -5.22 -12.52 -9.34
C THR A 257 -4.43 -12.63 -10.63
N PHE A 258 -3.30 -11.92 -10.72
CA PHE A 258 -2.65 -11.64 -11.99
C PHE A 258 -1.62 -12.69 -12.41
N TRP A 259 -0.89 -13.25 -11.47
CA TRP A 259 0.20 -14.19 -11.68
C TRP A 259 -0.29 -15.64 -11.67
N ASP A 260 0.35 -16.48 -12.49
CA ASP A 260 0.12 -17.93 -12.41
C ASP A 260 0.39 -18.40 -10.97
N PRO A 261 -0.54 -19.15 -10.35
CA PRO A 261 -0.34 -19.68 -9.01
C PRO A 261 0.95 -20.49 -8.84
N GLN A 262 1.40 -21.20 -9.88
CA GLN A 262 2.65 -21.96 -9.84
C GLN A 262 3.88 -21.06 -9.64
N THR A 263 3.87 -19.85 -10.20
CA THR A 263 4.95 -18.87 -9.98
C THR A 263 5.08 -18.50 -8.50
N GLN A 264 3.96 -18.30 -7.83
CA GLN A 264 3.96 -17.97 -6.40
C GLN A 264 4.37 -19.18 -5.55
N LEU A 265 3.87 -20.37 -5.88
CA LEU A 265 4.15 -21.61 -5.14
C LEU A 265 5.61 -22.07 -5.26
N ARG A 266 6.27 -21.85 -6.42
CA ARG A 266 7.68 -22.24 -6.64
C ARG A 266 8.69 -21.16 -6.28
N ALA A 267 8.26 -19.99 -5.83
CA ALA A 267 9.16 -18.93 -5.41
C ALA A 267 10.12 -19.42 -4.31
N ASP A 268 11.41 -19.09 -4.44
CA ASP A 268 12.41 -19.43 -3.42
C ASP A 268 12.08 -18.74 -2.09
N LYS A 269 11.50 -17.53 -2.17
CA LYS A 269 10.97 -16.83 -1.01
C LYS A 269 9.62 -16.17 -1.37
N TYR A 270 8.59 -16.50 -0.59
CA TYR A 270 7.30 -15.83 -0.64
C TYR A 270 7.18 -14.94 0.60
N ILE A 271 7.23 -13.62 0.38
CA ILE A 271 7.18 -12.60 1.43
C ILE A 271 5.83 -11.90 1.33
N VAL A 272 5.28 -11.48 2.47
CA VAL A 272 3.98 -10.83 2.54
C VAL A 272 4.07 -9.54 3.38
N ASP A 273 3.15 -8.61 3.19
CA ASP A 273 3.07 -7.45 4.09
C ASP A 273 2.51 -7.85 5.47
N SER A 274 1.52 -8.75 5.53
CA SER A 274 0.96 -9.32 6.75
C SER A 274 0.57 -10.77 6.56
N THR A 275 1.10 -11.65 7.40
CA THR A 275 0.75 -13.08 7.44
C THR A 275 -0.72 -13.27 7.75
N GLU A 276 -1.24 -12.60 8.78
CA GLU A 276 -2.64 -12.72 9.22
C GLU A 276 -3.63 -12.32 8.11
N GLU A 277 -3.30 -11.28 7.33
CA GLU A 277 -4.12 -10.85 6.20
C GLU A 277 -4.12 -11.89 5.07
N HIS A 278 -2.98 -12.47 4.72
CA HIS A 278 -2.89 -13.49 3.67
C HIS A 278 -3.60 -14.78 4.08
N GLU A 279 -3.46 -15.21 5.34
CA GLU A 279 -4.18 -16.35 5.90
C GLU A 279 -5.70 -16.12 5.90
N LEU A 280 -6.16 -14.90 6.25
CA LEU A 280 -7.57 -14.53 6.16
C LEU A 280 -8.08 -14.66 4.74
N PHE A 281 -7.37 -14.09 3.75
CA PHE A 281 -7.77 -14.16 2.34
C PHE A 281 -7.76 -15.60 1.81
N ALA A 282 -6.79 -16.41 2.19
CA ALA A 282 -6.79 -17.84 1.86
C ALA A 282 -7.99 -18.56 2.47
N GLY A 283 -8.34 -18.22 3.72
CA GLY A 283 -9.49 -18.79 4.43
C GLY A 283 -10.84 -18.47 3.79
N VAL A 284 -10.97 -17.35 3.07
CA VAL A 284 -12.19 -16.96 2.35
C VAL A 284 -12.17 -17.32 0.85
N GLY A 285 -11.17 -18.12 0.42
CA GLY A 285 -11.17 -18.75 -0.90
C GLY A 285 -10.24 -18.11 -1.94
N TYR A 286 -9.50 -17.07 -1.60
CA TYR A 286 -8.35 -16.67 -2.40
C TYR A 286 -7.26 -17.75 -2.28
N PHE A 287 -6.34 -17.81 -3.23
CA PHE A 287 -5.31 -18.86 -3.31
C PHE A 287 -5.90 -20.30 -3.41
N PRO A 288 -6.72 -20.60 -4.43
CA PRO A 288 -7.37 -21.91 -4.57
C PRO A 288 -6.37 -23.08 -4.73
N ASP A 289 -5.14 -22.80 -5.20
CA ASP A 289 -4.06 -23.79 -5.31
C ASP A 289 -3.22 -23.89 -4.03
N GLY A 290 -3.58 -23.16 -2.99
CA GLY A 290 -2.90 -23.07 -1.71
C GLY A 290 -2.10 -21.78 -1.53
N LEU A 291 -2.07 -21.28 -0.30
CA LEU A 291 -1.19 -20.16 0.07
C LEU A 291 0.26 -20.63 0.06
N PRO A 292 1.18 -19.97 -0.66
CA PRO A 292 2.59 -20.33 -0.62
C PRO A 292 3.15 -20.28 0.80
N LYS A 293 4.20 -21.06 1.06
CA LYS A 293 4.87 -21.02 2.36
C LYS A 293 5.48 -19.64 2.59
N ILE A 294 4.95 -18.91 3.54
CA ILE A 294 5.43 -17.58 3.88
C ILE A 294 6.85 -17.68 4.46
N HIS A 295 7.80 -16.98 3.85
CA HIS A 295 9.18 -16.87 4.31
C HIS A 295 9.32 -15.84 5.44
N GLY A 296 8.55 -14.77 5.39
CA GLY A 296 8.51 -13.71 6.38
C GLY A 296 7.69 -12.52 5.88
N GLN A 297 7.67 -11.47 6.68
CA GLN A 297 6.92 -10.25 6.37
C GLN A 297 7.83 -9.13 5.86
N THR A 298 7.32 -8.26 5.00
CA THR A 298 8.05 -7.11 4.44
C THR A 298 8.66 -6.25 5.56
N GLY A 299 7.93 -6.05 6.65
CA GLY A 299 8.43 -5.32 7.82
C GLY A 299 9.61 -6.00 8.50
N GLU A 300 9.59 -7.33 8.62
CA GLU A 300 10.68 -8.11 9.20
C GLU A 300 11.95 -8.06 8.33
N VAL A 301 11.77 -8.13 7.00
CA VAL A 301 12.88 -8.00 6.04
C VAL A 301 13.50 -6.61 6.09
N LEU A 302 12.68 -5.56 6.16
CA LEU A 302 13.16 -4.17 6.30
C LEU A 302 13.85 -3.92 7.64
N ALA A 303 13.37 -4.56 8.71
CA ALA A 303 13.99 -4.51 10.04
C ALA A 303 15.27 -5.36 10.16
N GLY A 304 15.58 -6.19 9.16
CA GLY A 304 16.73 -7.12 9.20
C GLY A 304 16.53 -8.32 10.11
N LEU A 305 15.29 -8.63 10.49
CA LEU A 305 14.94 -9.78 11.33
C LEU A 305 14.80 -11.06 10.51
N VAL A 306 14.44 -10.93 9.24
CA VAL A 306 14.36 -12.01 8.25
C VAL A 306 15.23 -11.63 7.06
N THR A 307 15.94 -12.61 6.48
CA THR A 307 16.79 -12.38 5.32
C THR A 307 15.95 -12.10 4.07
N GLY A 308 16.34 -11.08 3.31
CA GLY A 308 15.79 -10.83 1.98
C GLY A 308 16.47 -11.72 0.93
N ARG A 309 16.90 -11.12 -0.20
CA ARG A 309 17.65 -11.81 -1.26
C ARG A 309 19.04 -12.22 -0.76
N GLU A 310 19.40 -13.48 -0.94
CA GLU A 310 20.70 -14.06 -0.60
C GLU A 310 21.49 -14.51 -1.84
N SER A 311 20.79 -14.80 -2.93
CA SER A 311 21.38 -15.21 -4.21
C SER A 311 20.77 -14.42 -5.38
N ALA A 312 21.59 -14.16 -6.40
CA ALA A 312 21.14 -13.52 -7.64
C ALA A 312 20.09 -14.37 -8.39
N ASP A 313 20.11 -15.69 -8.19
CA ASP A 313 19.22 -16.62 -8.89
C ASP A 313 17.86 -16.84 -8.19
N GLU A 314 17.65 -16.29 -6.99
CA GLU A 314 16.40 -16.47 -6.26
C GLU A 314 15.23 -15.81 -7.00
N LEU A 315 14.17 -16.54 -7.23
CA LEU A 315 12.86 -16.00 -7.55
C LEU A 315 12.18 -15.58 -6.25
N ILE A 316 11.93 -14.28 -6.10
CA ILE A 316 11.25 -13.76 -4.91
C ILE A 316 9.90 -13.19 -5.31
N VAL A 317 8.85 -13.61 -4.60
CA VAL A 317 7.54 -12.99 -4.67
C VAL A 317 7.26 -12.28 -3.35
N CYS A 318 6.97 -10.97 -3.41
CA CYS A 318 6.60 -10.18 -2.23
C CYS A 318 5.22 -9.56 -2.43
N SER A 319 4.20 -10.23 -1.91
CA SER A 319 2.79 -9.86 -2.04
C SER A 319 2.37 -8.86 -0.98
N ASN A 320 1.86 -7.70 -1.41
CA ASN A 320 1.47 -6.61 -0.52
C ASN A 320 0.02 -6.22 -0.77
N ILE A 321 -0.88 -6.59 0.13
CA ILE A 321 -2.33 -6.34 0.02
C ILE A 321 -2.81 -5.11 0.78
N GLY A 322 -1.93 -4.50 1.54
CA GLY A 322 -2.15 -3.26 2.25
C GLY A 322 -2.67 -3.42 3.67
N MET A 323 -2.06 -2.68 4.56
CA MET A 323 -2.25 -2.70 6.01
C MET A 323 -2.78 -1.37 6.53
N SER A 324 -3.69 -1.43 7.52
CA SER A 324 -4.27 -0.23 8.15
C SER A 324 -3.26 0.60 8.93
N VAL A 325 -2.20 0.00 9.47
CA VAL A 325 -1.13 0.75 10.16
C VAL A 325 -0.54 1.84 9.27
N LEU A 326 -0.44 1.58 7.96
CA LEU A 326 0.10 2.54 6.99
C LEU A 326 -0.91 3.66 6.69
N ASP A 327 -2.19 3.32 6.57
CA ASP A 327 -3.26 4.29 6.33
C ASP A 327 -3.35 5.27 7.52
N VAL A 328 -3.31 4.74 8.75
CA VAL A 328 -3.41 5.52 9.98
C VAL A 328 -2.13 6.35 10.21
N ALA A 329 -0.94 5.81 9.94
CA ALA A 329 0.32 6.54 10.09
C ALA A 329 0.43 7.74 9.13
N VAL A 330 0.05 7.56 7.86
CA VAL A 330 0.01 8.66 6.89
C VAL A 330 -1.12 9.63 7.24
N GLY A 331 -2.32 9.13 7.61
CA GLY A 331 -3.46 9.93 8.03
C GLY A 331 -3.15 10.85 9.20
N GLN A 332 -2.37 10.40 10.18
CA GLN A 332 -1.89 11.23 11.30
C GLN A 332 -1.08 12.43 10.80
N THR A 333 -0.17 12.22 9.86
CA THR A 333 0.63 13.30 9.28
C THR A 333 -0.24 14.28 8.49
N VAL A 334 -1.18 13.77 7.69
CA VAL A 334 -2.13 14.62 6.94
C VAL A 334 -2.96 15.48 7.89
N MET A 335 -3.50 14.89 8.96
CA MET A 335 -4.27 15.62 9.98
C MET A 335 -3.46 16.75 10.61
N HIS A 336 -2.22 16.46 11.03
CA HIS A 336 -1.35 17.49 11.62
C HIS A 336 -1.05 18.62 10.66
N ASN A 337 -0.65 18.29 9.43
CA ASN A 337 -0.37 19.29 8.42
C ASN A 337 -1.60 20.16 8.13
N ALA A 338 -2.78 19.55 8.01
CA ALA A 338 -4.03 20.27 7.79
C ALA A 338 -4.35 21.24 8.94
N LEU A 339 -4.18 20.80 10.19
CA LEU A 339 -4.37 21.65 11.36
C LEU A 339 -3.39 22.84 11.40
N GLU A 340 -2.12 22.62 11.04
CA GLU A 340 -1.12 23.70 10.95
C GLU A 340 -1.42 24.68 9.80
N MET A 341 -1.92 24.18 8.68
CA MET A 341 -2.28 24.98 7.51
C MET A 341 -3.66 25.66 7.62
N GLY A 342 -4.44 25.32 8.65
CA GLY A 342 -5.79 25.83 8.84
C GLY A 342 -6.79 25.31 7.78
N LEU A 343 -6.55 24.09 7.26
CA LEU A 343 -7.43 23.43 6.31
C LEU A 343 -8.53 22.60 7.00
N GLY A 344 -9.56 22.29 6.26
CA GLY A 344 -10.66 21.45 6.70
C GLY A 344 -11.81 22.22 7.34
N VAL A 345 -12.91 21.50 7.52
CA VAL A 345 -14.12 22.00 8.17
C VAL A 345 -14.25 21.37 9.56
N ARG A 346 -14.43 22.22 10.58
CA ARG A 346 -14.76 21.71 11.92
C ARG A 346 -16.24 21.46 12.04
N LEU A 347 -16.58 20.23 12.34
CA LEU A 347 -17.97 19.76 12.52
C LEU A 347 -18.21 19.41 14.00
N PRO A 348 -19.41 19.69 14.55
CA PRO A 348 -19.74 19.28 15.91
C PRO A 348 -19.76 17.75 16.03
N LEU A 349 -19.31 17.26 17.18
CA LEU A 349 -19.29 15.84 17.52
C LEU A 349 -20.57 15.47 18.29
#